data_0a00bae59d34d7b2ebab9f46f4543c07
#
_entry.id   0a00bae59d34d7b2ebab9f46f4543c07
#
_cell.length_a   1.000
_cell.length_b   1.000
_cell.length_c   1.000
_cell.angle_alpha   90.00
_cell.angle_beta   90.00
_cell.angle_gamma   90.00
#
_symmetry.space_group_name_H-M   'P 1'
#
loop_
_entity.id
_entity.type
_entity.pdbx_description
1 polymer ?
#
loop_
_entity_poly.entity_id
_entity_poly.type
_entity_poly.pdbx_seq_one_letter_code
_entity_poly.pdbx_strand_id
1 'polypeptide(L)'
;MNLLLALSLSPNYEKKKNTMSTLLNRLTLLVSFAFSALCLQAADKKPFGLMTDLIEHTGQTWQNGYASNLPVWQLEEAIEPLQYAAIRSSHPAFSWIVPGETGGTRQTAYRVIVADNREDAASGRGNLWDSGVVGSDRSVAVRYAGEALEPGKSYFWRVKTVTNTEGESEWSEVKAFRTADRLSEYETAYYPQVKTMEFPVGITEIRPGTRLVDFGKDAFGQLVLTLASDGTRDSVVVHLGECLEGGRILRDPGKSTIRYRRYPLALLKGTNTYRIKIKKDKRNTGSAAVLMPAYVGEVVPFRYCEIEGYEAPLSPASVVRETVHYPFDETASSFRCSNDTLNQIWELCKYSVRATSFSGIYVDGDRERIPYEADALINQLCHYGVDREYAIARRSHEYLLQHPTWPTEWILQALSIAWYDYLYTGDSRSLESSYELLKPRILMALREKNGLISTTTGLQTDDFLRSIRFKGQIRDIVDWPHTGILGLGKKQGGEDDGFAFTDYNVVTNAWHYAALKQMEGIAGALGKQDDVAFYASESDAFKKRFIRSCLLYTSDAAD
;
A
#
# COMPACT_ATOMS: atom_id res chain seq x y z
N MET A 1 -44.31 38.28 19.41
CA MET A 1 -43.00 38.71 19.90
C MET A 1 -43.01 39.21 21.33
N ASN A 2 -44.18 39.39 21.97
CA ASN A 2 -44.30 39.90 23.35
C ASN A 2 -44.61 38.84 24.43
N LEU A 3 -44.67 37.55 24.11
CA LEU A 3 -44.93 36.47 25.09
C LEU A 3 -43.66 35.71 25.54
N LEU A 4 -42.54 35.86 24.87
CA LEU A 4 -41.26 35.22 25.19
C LEU A 4 -40.36 36.00 26.15
N LEU A 5 -40.62 37.31 26.33
CA LEU A 5 -39.85 38.16 27.23
C LEU A 5 -40.37 38.18 28.70
N ALA A 6 -41.59 37.71 28.93
CA ALA A 6 -42.19 37.69 30.28
C ALA A 6 -41.88 36.45 31.11
N LEU A 7 -41.29 35.40 30.50
CA LEU A 7 -40.95 34.15 31.19
C LEU A 7 -39.48 34.04 31.66
N SER A 8 -38.65 35.06 31.40
CA SER A 8 -37.22 35.03 31.72
C SER A 8 -36.82 35.61 33.09
N LEU A 9 -37.78 36.06 33.90
CA LEU A 9 -37.51 36.75 35.17
C LEU A 9 -38.09 36.06 36.43
N SER A 10 -38.41 34.76 36.35
CA SER A 10 -38.91 34.01 37.51
C SER A 10 -37.82 33.07 38.04
N PRO A 11 -37.50 33.11 39.35
CA PRO A 11 -36.53 32.19 39.97
C PRO A 11 -36.83 30.69 39.79
N ASN A 12 -38.07 30.39 39.45
CA ASN A 12 -38.52 29.02 39.16
C ASN A 12 -38.14 28.54 37.72
N TYR A 13 -37.79 29.46 36.82
CA TYR A 13 -37.39 29.11 35.46
C TYR A 13 -35.94 28.59 35.41
N GLU A 14 -35.04 29.20 36.16
CA GLU A 14 -33.64 28.74 36.28
C GLU A 14 -33.55 27.37 36.98
N LYS A 15 -34.38 27.13 38.02
CA LYS A 15 -34.45 25.85 38.68
C LYS A 15 -34.97 24.72 37.75
N LYS A 16 -35.95 25.01 36.93
CA LYS A 16 -36.46 24.06 35.89
C LYS A 16 -35.46 23.82 34.77
N LYS A 17 -34.74 24.87 34.34
CA LYS A 17 -33.72 24.77 33.30
C LYS A 17 -32.52 23.93 33.75
N ASN A 18 -32.06 24.12 35.00
CA ASN A 18 -31.01 23.32 35.59
C ASN A 18 -31.43 21.84 35.81
N THR A 19 -32.68 21.61 36.21
CA THR A 19 -33.22 20.26 36.40
C THR A 19 -33.38 19.55 35.04
N MET A 20 -33.82 20.27 34.01
CA MET A 20 -33.96 19.74 32.65
C MET A 20 -32.60 19.49 31.96
N SER A 21 -31.61 20.38 32.19
CA SER A 21 -30.23 20.18 31.76
C SER A 21 -29.58 19.00 32.43
N THR A 22 -29.81 18.82 33.73
CA THR A 22 -29.30 17.66 34.50
C THR A 22 -29.97 16.36 34.07
N LEU A 23 -31.28 16.38 33.76
CA LEU A 23 -31.99 15.22 33.22
C LEU A 23 -31.52 14.90 31.77
N LEU A 24 -31.31 15.92 30.93
CA LEU A 24 -30.79 15.73 29.57
C LEU A 24 -29.37 15.15 29.59
N ASN A 25 -28.49 15.67 30.45
CA ASN A 25 -27.13 15.13 30.62
C ASN A 25 -27.13 13.71 31.20
N ARG A 26 -28.06 13.39 32.10
CA ARG A 26 -28.21 12.00 32.60
C ARG A 26 -28.80 11.06 31.55
N LEU A 27 -29.73 11.55 30.73
CA LEU A 27 -30.27 10.78 29.59
C LEU A 27 -29.21 10.55 28.51
N THR A 28 -28.39 11.60 28.21
CA THR A 28 -27.28 11.48 27.24
C THR A 28 -26.19 10.54 27.76
N LEU A 29 -25.86 10.58 29.06
CA LEU A 29 -24.93 9.62 29.67
C LEU A 29 -25.51 8.20 29.68
N LEU A 30 -26.79 8.01 29.99
CA LEU A 30 -27.46 6.69 29.97
C LEU A 30 -27.59 6.13 28.53
N VAL A 31 -27.87 7.00 27.54
CA VAL A 31 -27.88 6.61 26.13
C VAL A 31 -26.48 6.29 25.63
N SER A 32 -25.45 7.08 26.05
CA SER A 32 -24.05 6.77 25.74
C SER A 32 -23.56 5.49 26.42
N PHE A 33 -23.99 5.22 27.66
CA PHE A 33 -23.69 3.96 28.37
C PHE A 33 -24.47 2.77 27.77
N ALA A 34 -25.73 2.97 27.36
CA ALA A 34 -26.52 1.94 26.68
C ALA A 34 -25.99 1.68 25.25
N PHE A 35 -25.50 2.71 24.53
CA PHE A 35 -24.80 2.52 23.25
C PHE A 35 -23.43 1.86 23.43
N SER A 36 -22.68 2.19 24.49
CA SER A 36 -21.42 1.51 24.82
C SER A 36 -21.67 0.07 25.32
N ALA A 37 -22.81 -0.20 25.96
CA ALA A 37 -23.19 -1.54 26.38
C ALA A 37 -23.84 -2.37 25.26
N LEU A 38 -24.43 -1.73 24.23
CA LEU A 38 -24.87 -2.44 23.02
C LEU A 38 -23.72 -2.72 22.02
N CYS A 39 -22.58 -2.06 22.18
CA CYS A 39 -21.34 -2.40 21.44
C CYS A 39 -20.49 -3.47 22.12
N LEU A 40 -20.89 -3.97 23.28
CA LEU A 40 -20.50 -5.30 23.79
C LEU A 40 -21.41 -6.34 23.13
N GLN A 41 -21.41 -6.39 21.79
CA GLN A 41 -21.78 -7.62 21.11
C GLN A 41 -20.85 -8.70 21.65
N ALA A 42 -21.41 -9.79 22.13
CA ALA A 42 -20.65 -11.01 22.39
C ALA A 42 -19.72 -11.20 21.19
N ALA A 43 -18.40 -11.21 21.44
CA ALA A 43 -17.43 -11.35 20.37
C ALA A 43 -17.85 -12.57 19.56
N ASP A 44 -18.01 -12.38 18.27
CA ASP A 44 -18.46 -13.44 17.37
C ASP A 44 -17.42 -14.56 17.46
N LYS A 45 -17.79 -15.71 18.02
CA LYS A 45 -16.91 -16.87 18.17
C LYS A 45 -16.53 -17.51 16.83
N LYS A 46 -16.43 -16.70 15.80
CA LYS A 46 -16.13 -17.10 14.41
C LYS A 46 -14.78 -16.60 13.99
N PRO A 47 -13.98 -17.38 13.27
CA PRO A 47 -12.82 -16.85 12.57
C PRO A 47 -13.23 -15.70 11.62
N PHE A 48 -12.41 -14.64 11.59
CA PHE A 48 -12.68 -13.43 10.82
C PHE A 48 -11.43 -12.94 10.09
N GLY A 49 -11.50 -11.82 9.36
CA GLY A 49 -10.38 -11.31 8.59
C GLY A 49 -9.83 -12.33 7.59
N LEU A 50 -10.75 -13.02 6.90
CA LEU A 50 -10.42 -14.11 5.98
C LEU A 50 -9.70 -13.59 4.74
N MET A 51 -8.55 -14.18 4.38
CA MET A 51 -7.78 -13.82 3.19
C MET A 51 -7.55 -15.04 2.30
N THR A 52 -7.64 -14.84 1.00
CA THR A 52 -7.20 -15.79 -0.04
C THR A 52 -5.98 -15.20 -0.74
N ASP A 53 -4.84 -15.87 -0.70
CA ASP A 53 -3.56 -15.37 -1.26
C ASP A 53 -3.24 -13.93 -0.84
N LEU A 54 -3.34 -13.63 0.46
CA LEU A 54 -3.12 -12.32 1.08
C LEU A 54 -4.20 -11.26 0.76
N ILE A 55 -5.21 -11.59 -0.02
CA ILE A 55 -6.29 -10.67 -0.40
C ILE A 55 -7.52 -10.90 0.49
N GLU A 56 -7.98 -9.87 1.17
CA GLU A 56 -9.18 -9.94 2.02
C GLU A 56 -10.48 -9.80 1.21
N HIS A 57 -10.57 -8.83 0.31
CA HIS A 57 -11.81 -8.51 -0.41
C HIS A 57 -11.92 -9.20 -1.78
N THR A 58 -11.64 -10.51 -1.83
CA THR A 58 -11.66 -11.31 -3.06
C THR A 58 -13.06 -11.49 -3.68
N GLY A 59 -14.12 -11.33 -2.88
CA GLY A 59 -15.50 -11.37 -3.35
C GLY A 59 -16.02 -10.05 -3.93
N GLN A 60 -15.26 -8.96 -3.76
CA GLN A 60 -15.63 -7.60 -4.18
C GLN A 60 -15.28 -7.37 -5.65
N THR A 61 -16.13 -6.60 -6.34
CA THR A 61 -15.85 -6.10 -7.69
C THR A 61 -15.87 -4.57 -7.73
N TRP A 62 -15.24 -4.03 -8.76
CA TRP A 62 -15.21 -2.59 -9.02
C TRP A 62 -15.56 -2.31 -10.48
N GLN A 63 -16.23 -1.18 -10.72
CA GLN A 63 -16.51 -0.67 -12.05
C GLN A 63 -15.79 0.67 -12.24
N ASN A 64 -14.85 0.73 -13.18
CA ASN A 64 -14.03 1.93 -13.42
C ASN A 64 -13.33 2.45 -12.14
N GLY A 65 -12.96 1.52 -11.23
CA GLY A 65 -12.33 1.80 -9.94
C GLY A 65 -13.29 2.06 -8.78
N TYR A 66 -14.60 2.21 -9.01
CA TYR A 66 -15.60 2.37 -7.95
C TYR A 66 -16.16 1.03 -7.51
N ALA A 67 -16.41 0.88 -6.20
CA ALA A 67 -17.01 -0.33 -5.67
C ALA A 67 -18.36 -0.63 -6.37
N SER A 68 -18.53 -1.87 -6.81
CA SER A 68 -19.75 -2.37 -7.41
C SER A 68 -20.55 -3.18 -6.39
N ASN A 69 -21.86 -3.18 -6.52
CA ASN A 69 -22.75 -4.04 -5.72
C ASN A 69 -22.84 -5.47 -6.28
N LEU A 70 -22.32 -5.73 -7.48
CA LEU A 70 -22.30 -7.05 -8.09
C LEU A 70 -21.13 -7.85 -7.53
N PRO A 71 -21.35 -8.98 -6.83
CA PRO A 71 -20.26 -9.79 -6.29
C PRO A 71 -19.52 -10.56 -7.39
N VAL A 72 -18.29 -11.00 -7.08
CA VAL A 72 -17.41 -11.65 -8.06
C VAL A 72 -17.98 -12.91 -8.70
N TRP A 73 -18.88 -13.62 -8.04
CA TRP A 73 -19.51 -14.86 -8.57
C TRP A 73 -20.71 -14.60 -9.50
N GLN A 74 -21.06 -13.33 -9.72
CA GLN A 74 -22.11 -12.90 -10.66
C GLN A 74 -21.53 -12.05 -11.80
N LEU A 75 -20.23 -12.18 -12.08
CA LEU A 75 -19.56 -11.37 -13.11
C LEU A 75 -20.18 -11.53 -14.50
N GLU A 76 -20.75 -12.69 -14.82
CA GLU A 76 -21.43 -12.95 -16.08
C GLU A 76 -22.73 -12.13 -16.26
N GLU A 77 -23.28 -11.58 -15.18
CA GLU A 77 -24.46 -10.71 -15.19
C GLU A 77 -24.09 -9.24 -15.47
N ALA A 78 -22.77 -8.90 -15.45
CA ALA A 78 -22.32 -7.54 -15.68
C ALA A 78 -22.47 -7.12 -17.14
N ILE A 79 -23.06 -5.94 -17.37
CA ILE A 79 -23.20 -5.34 -18.71
C ILE A 79 -21.83 -4.82 -19.21
N GLU A 80 -21.00 -4.31 -18.29
CA GLU A 80 -19.67 -3.78 -18.59
C GLU A 80 -18.60 -4.55 -17.79
N PRO A 81 -17.35 -4.61 -18.30
CA PRO A 81 -16.28 -5.30 -17.61
C PRO A 81 -16.02 -4.72 -16.20
N LEU A 82 -16.03 -5.58 -15.21
CA LEU A 82 -15.70 -5.25 -13.84
C LEU A 82 -14.26 -5.63 -13.51
N GLN A 83 -13.63 -4.85 -12.63
CA GLN A 83 -12.35 -5.18 -12.04
C GLN A 83 -12.57 -6.02 -10.77
N TYR A 84 -11.67 -6.95 -10.47
CA TYR A 84 -11.67 -7.77 -9.26
C TYR A 84 -10.25 -8.25 -8.93
N ALA A 85 -10.03 -8.67 -7.69
CA ALA A 85 -8.78 -9.27 -7.28
C ALA A 85 -8.76 -10.75 -7.71
N ALA A 86 -8.17 -11.03 -8.86
CA ALA A 86 -8.09 -12.38 -9.41
C ALA A 86 -7.04 -13.21 -8.65
N ILE A 87 -7.42 -14.41 -8.18
CA ILE A 87 -6.50 -15.39 -7.62
C ILE A 87 -5.76 -16.07 -8.76
N ARG A 88 -4.44 -16.04 -8.71
CA ARG A 88 -3.56 -16.47 -9.83
C ARG A 88 -2.92 -17.81 -9.62
N SER A 89 -3.00 -18.36 -8.39
CA SER A 89 -2.51 -19.69 -8.05
C SER A 89 -3.59 -20.74 -8.24
N SER A 90 -3.22 -21.90 -8.82
CA SER A 90 -4.09 -23.08 -8.87
C SER A 90 -4.28 -23.74 -7.51
N HIS A 91 -3.37 -23.46 -6.56
CA HIS A 91 -3.41 -23.92 -5.17
C HIS A 91 -3.24 -22.71 -4.23
N PRO A 92 -4.30 -21.87 -4.05
CA PRO A 92 -4.22 -20.70 -3.20
C PRO A 92 -3.98 -21.06 -1.73
N ALA A 93 -3.61 -20.06 -0.93
CA ALA A 93 -3.51 -20.21 0.51
C ALA A 93 -4.56 -19.37 1.23
N PHE A 94 -4.99 -19.86 2.38
CA PHE A 94 -6.02 -19.25 3.21
C PHE A 94 -5.42 -18.77 4.53
N SER A 95 -5.86 -17.59 4.98
CA SER A 95 -5.47 -17.02 6.27
C SER A 95 -6.70 -16.47 6.98
N TRP A 96 -6.66 -16.48 8.31
CA TRP A 96 -7.75 -15.98 9.15
C TRP A 96 -7.23 -15.49 10.50
N ILE A 97 -8.02 -14.67 11.16
CA ILE A 97 -7.79 -14.27 12.54
C ILE A 97 -8.56 -15.21 13.45
N VAL A 98 -7.87 -15.74 14.45
CA VAL A 98 -8.46 -16.65 15.46
C VAL A 98 -9.23 -15.82 16.47
N PRO A 99 -10.53 -16.11 16.71
CA PRO A 99 -11.29 -15.42 17.74
C PRO A 99 -10.78 -15.82 19.12
N GLY A 100 -10.89 -14.93 20.08
CA GLY A 100 -10.57 -15.22 21.48
C GLY A 100 -10.80 -14.01 22.37
N GLU A 101 -11.57 -14.20 23.45
CA GLU A 101 -11.84 -13.16 24.46
C GLU A 101 -10.90 -13.27 25.66
N THR A 102 -10.31 -14.44 25.86
CA THR A 102 -9.48 -14.75 27.03
C THR A 102 -7.99 -14.56 26.67
N GLY A 103 -7.24 -13.90 27.54
CA GLY A 103 -5.79 -13.81 27.39
C GLY A 103 -5.14 -15.19 27.34
N GLY A 104 -4.19 -15.38 26.40
CA GLY A 104 -3.52 -16.65 26.17
C GLY A 104 -4.29 -17.64 25.28
N THR A 105 -5.41 -17.22 24.67
CA THR A 105 -6.10 -18.03 23.65
C THR A 105 -5.17 -18.33 22.49
N ARG A 106 -5.09 -19.62 22.12
CA ARG A 106 -4.30 -20.13 20.99
C ARG A 106 -5.10 -21.16 20.22
N GLN A 107 -5.02 -21.11 18.91
CA GLN A 107 -5.55 -22.17 18.06
C GLN A 107 -4.78 -23.46 18.31
N THR A 108 -5.51 -24.58 18.43
CA THR A 108 -4.96 -25.93 18.56
C THR A 108 -5.31 -26.81 17.35
N ALA A 109 -6.40 -26.46 16.65
CA ALA A 109 -6.79 -27.13 15.42
C ALA A 109 -7.63 -26.21 14.52
N TYR A 110 -7.78 -26.59 13.26
CA TYR A 110 -8.69 -25.95 12.31
C TYR A 110 -9.32 -26.99 11.36
N ARG A 111 -10.39 -26.59 10.68
CA ARG A 111 -10.96 -27.28 9.52
C ARG A 111 -11.33 -26.26 8.47
N VAL A 112 -10.78 -26.40 7.25
CA VAL A 112 -11.07 -25.58 6.09
C VAL A 112 -11.84 -26.38 5.07
N ILE A 113 -12.87 -25.79 4.48
CA ILE A 113 -13.59 -26.38 3.34
C ILE A 113 -13.56 -25.45 2.15
N VAL A 114 -13.54 -26.01 0.94
CA VAL A 114 -13.63 -25.29 -0.35
C VAL A 114 -14.71 -25.94 -1.21
N ALA A 115 -15.55 -25.11 -1.82
CA ALA A 115 -16.64 -25.53 -2.69
C ALA A 115 -16.69 -24.68 -3.97
N ASP A 116 -17.26 -25.26 -5.03
CA ASP A 116 -17.52 -24.57 -6.31
C ASP A 116 -18.85 -23.82 -6.32
N ASN A 117 -19.66 -23.95 -5.28
CA ASN A 117 -20.92 -23.23 -5.12
C ASN A 117 -21.12 -22.75 -3.67
N ARG A 118 -21.93 -21.70 -3.51
CA ARG A 118 -22.13 -21.01 -2.25
C ARG A 118 -22.98 -21.81 -1.25
N GLU A 119 -23.94 -22.58 -1.74
CA GLU A 119 -24.85 -23.39 -0.92
C GLU A 119 -24.09 -24.50 -0.17
N ASP A 120 -23.19 -25.19 -0.87
CA ASP A 120 -22.34 -26.21 -0.25
C ASP A 120 -21.43 -25.61 0.81
N ALA A 121 -20.73 -24.52 0.49
CA ALA A 121 -19.90 -23.85 1.49
C ALA A 121 -20.76 -23.39 2.69
N ALA A 122 -21.95 -22.82 2.47
CA ALA A 122 -22.83 -22.34 3.54
C ALA A 122 -23.33 -23.49 4.42
N SER A 123 -23.58 -24.66 3.87
CA SER A 123 -23.96 -25.87 4.62
C SER A 123 -22.80 -26.57 5.35
N GLY A 124 -21.56 -26.08 5.17
CA GLY A 124 -20.36 -26.71 5.76
C GLY A 124 -19.83 -27.91 4.95
N ARG A 125 -20.20 -28.02 3.68
CA ARG A 125 -19.74 -29.06 2.74
C ARG A 125 -18.67 -28.51 1.81
N GLY A 126 -17.48 -29.10 1.82
CA GLY A 126 -16.41 -28.82 0.90
C GLY A 126 -16.37 -29.86 -0.21
N ASN A 127 -17.16 -29.64 -1.30
CA ASN A 127 -17.23 -30.61 -2.39
C ASN A 127 -15.96 -30.68 -3.24
N LEU A 128 -15.08 -29.67 -3.15
CA LEU A 128 -13.76 -29.68 -3.78
C LEU A 128 -12.65 -30.07 -2.81
N TRP A 129 -12.76 -29.63 -1.58
CA TRP A 129 -11.77 -29.95 -0.55
C TRP A 129 -12.35 -29.76 0.85
N ASP A 130 -12.05 -30.72 1.70
CA ASP A 130 -12.28 -30.67 3.14
C ASP A 130 -11.02 -31.15 3.83
N SER A 131 -10.36 -30.26 4.56
CA SER A 131 -9.12 -30.61 5.28
C SER A 131 -9.32 -31.64 6.40
N GLY A 132 -10.57 -31.91 6.78
CA GLY A 132 -10.85 -32.51 8.07
C GLY A 132 -10.36 -31.63 9.23
N VAL A 133 -10.35 -32.17 10.45
CA VAL A 133 -9.78 -31.47 11.60
C VAL A 133 -8.26 -31.67 11.59
N VAL A 134 -7.51 -30.57 11.40
CA VAL A 134 -6.05 -30.55 11.39
C VAL A 134 -5.54 -29.98 12.71
N GLY A 135 -4.80 -30.78 13.49
CA GLY A 135 -4.14 -30.33 14.72
C GLY A 135 -2.98 -29.40 14.41
N SER A 136 -3.18 -28.09 14.51
CA SER A 136 -2.18 -27.07 14.21
C SER A 136 -2.61 -25.70 14.78
N ASP A 137 -1.63 -24.91 15.19
CA ASP A 137 -1.79 -23.50 15.58
C ASP A 137 -1.68 -22.54 14.38
N ARG A 138 -1.40 -23.07 13.17
CA ARG A 138 -1.24 -22.28 11.95
C ARG A 138 -2.58 -21.71 11.51
N SER A 139 -2.66 -20.37 11.39
CA SER A 139 -3.82 -19.62 10.89
C SER A 139 -3.47 -18.72 9.69
N VAL A 140 -2.24 -18.82 9.19
CA VAL A 140 -1.74 -18.05 8.05
C VAL A 140 -1.20 -18.97 6.99
N ALA A 141 -1.41 -18.61 5.72
CA ALA A 141 -0.91 -19.31 4.55
C ALA A 141 -1.15 -20.84 4.57
N VAL A 142 -2.35 -21.27 4.99
CA VAL A 142 -2.78 -22.66 4.92
C VAL A 142 -3.08 -22.99 3.46
N ARG A 143 -2.25 -23.83 2.86
CA ARG A 143 -2.34 -24.17 1.42
C ARG A 143 -3.58 -25.03 1.14
N TYR A 144 -4.28 -24.68 0.08
CA TYR A 144 -5.29 -25.56 -0.52
C TYR A 144 -4.63 -26.85 -0.99
N ALA A 145 -5.16 -27.99 -0.56
CA ALA A 145 -4.62 -29.31 -0.88
C ALA A 145 -5.62 -30.20 -1.65
N GLY A 146 -6.64 -29.60 -2.26
CA GLY A 146 -7.54 -30.29 -3.20
C GLY A 146 -6.93 -30.38 -4.61
N GLU A 147 -7.73 -30.79 -5.58
CA GLU A 147 -7.33 -30.75 -6.97
C GLU A 147 -7.10 -29.31 -7.47
N ALA A 148 -6.21 -29.13 -8.45
CA ALA A 148 -5.92 -27.82 -9.01
C ALA A 148 -7.19 -27.12 -9.47
N LEU A 149 -7.37 -25.85 -9.04
CA LEU A 149 -8.53 -25.05 -9.42
C LEU A 149 -8.50 -24.69 -10.91
N GLU A 150 -9.68 -24.54 -11.50
CA GLU A 150 -9.83 -24.16 -12.90
C GLU A 150 -9.71 -22.63 -13.11
N PRO A 151 -9.21 -22.16 -14.27
CA PRO A 151 -9.18 -20.76 -14.61
C PRO A 151 -10.58 -20.14 -14.77
N GLY A 152 -10.73 -18.86 -14.41
CA GLY A 152 -11.93 -18.07 -14.65
C GLY A 152 -13.18 -18.54 -13.89
N LYS A 153 -13.02 -19.28 -12.80
CA LYS A 153 -14.11 -19.83 -11.98
C LYS A 153 -14.20 -19.14 -10.62
N SER A 154 -15.40 -19.14 -10.05
CA SER A 154 -15.65 -18.65 -8.69
C SER A 154 -15.71 -19.82 -7.73
N TYR A 155 -15.11 -19.63 -6.55
CA TYR A 155 -15.02 -20.61 -5.49
C TYR A 155 -15.38 -19.98 -4.15
N PHE A 156 -15.74 -20.85 -3.18
CA PHE A 156 -16.20 -20.44 -1.85
C PHE A 156 -15.52 -21.27 -0.79
N TRP A 157 -15.14 -20.64 0.32
CA TRP A 157 -14.49 -21.36 1.40
C TRP A 157 -14.90 -20.83 2.77
N ARG A 158 -14.71 -21.64 3.78
CA ARG A 158 -14.93 -21.33 5.19
C ARG A 158 -13.93 -22.05 6.07
N VAL A 159 -13.79 -21.58 7.29
CA VAL A 159 -12.94 -22.18 8.30
C VAL A 159 -13.65 -22.25 9.65
N LYS A 160 -13.36 -23.30 10.41
CA LYS A 160 -13.60 -23.42 11.85
C LYS A 160 -12.28 -23.57 12.56
N THR A 161 -12.18 -23.09 13.78
CA THR A 161 -11.00 -23.23 14.63
C THR A 161 -11.35 -23.88 15.97
N VAL A 162 -10.37 -24.53 16.57
CA VAL A 162 -10.43 -25.02 17.94
C VAL A 162 -9.37 -24.29 18.74
N THR A 163 -9.74 -23.73 19.88
CA THR A 163 -8.81 -23.04 20.77
C THR A 163 -8.65 -23.77 22.11
N ASN A 164 -7.54 -23.51 22.78
CA ASN A 164 -7.26 -24.09 24.11
C ASN A 164 -8.19 -23.58 25.23
N THR A 165 -8.79 -22.40 25.05
CA THR A 165 -9.61 -21.74 26.08
C THR A 165 -11.11 -21.85 25.82
N GLU A 166 -11.53 -21.85 24.55
CA GLU A 166 -12.95 -21.70 24.18
C GLU A 166 -13.50 -22.88 23.38
N GLY A 167 -12.65 -23.87 23.06
CA GLY A 167 -13.04 -25.03 22.26
C GLY A 167 -13.28 -24.74 20.80
N GLU A 168 -14.23 -25.43 20.17
CA GLU A 168 -14.57 -25.30 18.74
C GLU A 168 -15.40 -24.04 18.50
N SER A 169 -15.00 -23.26 17.48
CA SER A 169 -15.72 -22.07 17.03
C SER A 169 -16.93 -22.43 16.17
N GLU A 170 -17.79 -21.46 15.90
CA GLU A 170 -18.69 -21.52 14.77
C GLU A 170 -17.89 -21.43 13.45
N TRP A 171 -18.55 -21.77 12.33
CA TRP A 171 -17.99 -21.52 11.01
C TRP A 171 -17.83 -20.02 10.75
N SER A 172 -16.72 -19.62 10.14
CA SER A 172 -16.56 -18.27 9.59
C SER A 172 -17.70 -17.93 8.62
N GLU A 173 -17.78 -16.69 8.20
CA GLU A 173 -18.56 -16.34 7.01
C GLU A 173 -18.08 -17.12 5.77
N VAL A 174 -18.94 -17.18 4.74
CA VAL A 174 -18.53 -17.73 3.44
C VAL A 174 -17.71 -16.70 2.71
N LYS A 175 -16.47 -17.02 2.40
CA LYS A 175 -15.56 -16.19 1.60
C LYS A 175 -15.56 -16.66 0.16
N ALA A 176 -15.81 -15.74 -0.77
CA ALA A 176 -15.75 -16.01 -2.20
C ALA A 176 -14.45 -15.48 -2.80
N PHE A 177 -13.96 -16.15 -3.84
CA PHE A 177 -12.89 -15.66 -4.70
C PHE A 177 -13.09 -16.16 -6.13
N ARG A 178 -12.47 -15.49 -7.09
CA ARG A 178 -12.44 -15.92 -8.49
C ARG A 178 -11.02 -16.05 -8.96
N THR A 179 -10.76 -17.11 -9.69
CA THR A 179 -9.46 -17.37 -10.32
C THR A 179 -9.27 -16.51 -11.57
N ALA A 180 -8.01 -16.25 -11.91
CA ALA A 180 -7.63 -15.57 -13.15
C ALA A 180 -7.85 -16.49 -14.37
N ASP A 181 -7.86 -15.92 -15.57
CA ASP A 181 -7.98 -16.65 -16.84
C ASP A 181 -6.77 -17.57 -17.13
N ARG A 182 -5.67 -17.33 -16.44
CA ARG A 182 -4.47 -18.18 -16.43
C ARG A 182 -4.02 -18.40 -15.01
N LEU A 183 -3.69 -19.63 -14.69
CA LEU A 183 -3.18 -20.04 -13.40
C LEU A 183 -1.78 -20.59 -13.52
N SER A 184 -0.98 -20.40 -12.48
CA SER A 184 0.31 -21.02 -12.25
C SER A 184 0.31 -21.75 -10.91
N GLU A 185 1.37 -22.43 -10.55
CA GLU A 185 1.50 -22.97 -9.19
C GLU A 185 1.56 -21.84 -8.16
N TYR A 186 2.27 -20.75 -8.50
CA TYR A 186 2.36 -19.57 -7.68
C TYR A 186 2.53 -18.30 -8.55
N GLU A 187 1.69 -17.32 -8.32
CA GLU A 187 1.80 -15.93 -8.77
C GLU A 187 1.01 -15.05 -7.80
N THR A 188 1.56 -13.91 -7.41
CA THR A 188 0.90 -13.03 -6.43
C THR A 188 -0.39 -12.43 -6.98
N ALA A 189 -1.49 -12.67 -6.27
CA ALA A 189 -2.74 -11.93 -6.48
C ALA A 189 -2.60 -10.49 -6.00
N TYR A 190 -3.36 -9.57 -6.59
CA TYR A 190 -3.36 -8.17 -6.20
C TYR A 190 -4.70 -7.51 -6.52
N TYR A 191 -4.99 -6.43 -5.80
CA TYR A 191 -6.18 -5.62 -6.06
C TYR A 191 -6.05 -4.76 -7.32
N PRO A 192 -7.17 -4.42 -7.97
CA PRO A 192 -7.21 -3.29 -8.88
C PRO A 192 -7.04 -1.98 -8.11
N GLN A 193 -6.57 -0.92 -8.78
CA GLN A 193 -6.61 0.43 -8.20
C GLN A 193 -8.06 0.89 -8.09
N VAL A 194 -8.37 1.55 -6.97
CA VAL A 194 -9.71 2.01 -6.66
C VAL A 194 -9.82 3.53 -6.67
N LYS A 195 -11.04 4.03 -6.80
CA LYS A 195 -11.36 5.44 -6.75
C LYS A 195 -12.24 5.75 -5.53
N THR A 196 -11.87 6.82 -4.83
CA THR A 196 -12.66 7.37 -3.73
C THR A 196 -13.03 8.81 -4.07
N MET A 197 -14.31 9.17 -3.91
CA MET A 197 -14.77 10.56 -4.06
C MET A 197 -14.42 11.34 -2.80
N GLU A 198 -13.71 12.44 -2.97
CA GLU A 198 -13.36 13.35 -1.89
C GLU A 198 -13.92 14.74 -2.17
N PHE A 199 -14.51 15.33 -1.13
CA PHE A 199 -15.08 16.67 -1.17
C PHE A 199 -14.11 17.67 -0.57
N PRO A 200 -14.12 18.95 -1.01
CA PRO A 200 -13.26 19.96 -0.44
C PRO A 200 -13.61 20.28 1.03
N VAL A 201 -12.59 20.55 1.82
CA VAL A 201 -12.72 21.05 3.20
C VAL A 201 -12.95 22.56 3.24
N GLY A 202 -12.66 23.27 2.16
CA GLY A 202 -12.88 24.71 2.03
C GLY A 202 -13.00 25.17 0.58
N ILE A 203 -13.88 26.15 0.38
CA ILE A 203 -14.03 26.88 -0.89
C ILE A 203 -14.04 28.38 -0.54
N THR A 204 -13.08 29.13 -1.09
CA THR A 204 -12.91 30.56 -0.82
C THR A 204 -12.89 31.35 -2.11
N GLU A 205 -13.62 32.45 -2.17
CA GLU A 205 -13.45 33.42 -3.24
C GLU A 205 -12.23 34.28 -2.96
N ILE A 206 -11.18 34.15 -3.77
CA ILE A 206 -9.92 34.87 -3.60
C ILE A 206 -9.87 36.18 -4.41
N ARG A 207 -10.75 36.31 -5.40
CA ARG A 207 -11.06 37.53 -6.17
C ARG A 207 -12.37 37.32 -6.94
N PRO A 208 -13.04 38.37 -7.42
CA PRO A 208 -14.28 38.23 -8.18
C PRO A 208 -14.17 37.21 -9.31
N GLY A 209 -15.06 36.23 -9.31
CA GLY A 209 -15.09 35.16 -10.30
C GLY A 209 -13.94 34.16 -10.21
N THR A 210 -13.19 34.10 -9.10
CA THR A 210 -12.12 33.11 -8.87
C THR A 210 -12.29 32.45 -7.53
N ARG A 211 -12.46 31.12 -7.57
CA ARG A 211 -12.63 30.28 -6.39
C ARG A 211 -11.39 29.42 -6.17
N LEU A 212 -10.84 29.46 -4.93
CA LEU A 212 -9.84 28.52 -4.45
C LEU A 212 -10.54 27.42 -3.66
N VAL A 213 -10.27 26.19 -4.02
CA VAL A 213 -10.82 24.95 -3.41
C VAL A 213 -9.67 24.22 -2.74
N ASP A 214 -9.80 23.89 -1.46
CA ASP A 214 -8.83 23.12 -0.68
C ASP A 214 -9.43 21.75 -0.33
N PHE A 215 -8.75 20.68 -0.69
CA PHE A 215 -9.09 19.28 -0.33
C PHE A 215 -8.45 18.83 1.00
N GLY A 216 -7.71 19.72 1.68
CA GLY A 216 -7.09 19.44 2.98
C GLY A 216 -5.78 18.70 2.92
N LYS A 217 -5.65 17.71 2.04
CA LYS A 217 -4.45 16.89 1.84
C LYS A 217 -4.15 16.73 0.36
N ASP A 218 -2.90 16.53 0.02
CA ASP A 218 -2.51 16.18 -1.35
C ASP A 218 -2.85 14.72 -1.66
N ALA A 219 -3.27 14.42 -2.89
CA ALA A 219 -3.54 13.06 -3.35
C ALA A 219 -3.48 12.96 -4.88
N PHE A 220 -3.17 11.77 -5.36
CA PHE A 220 -3.21 11.44 -6.77
C PHE A 220 -4.65 11.24 -7.23
N GLY A 221 -5.10 12.03 -8.20
CA GLY A 221 -6.51 11.95 -8.59
C GLY A 221 -6.86 12.67 -9.87
N GLN A 222 -8.16 12.71 -10.10
CA GLN A 222 -8.83 13.40 -11.19
C GLN A 222 -9.86 14.36 -10.60
N LEU A 223 -10.22 15.42 -11.35
CA LEU A 223 -11.21 16.39 -10.91
C LEU A 223 -12.50 16.25 -11.71
N VAL A 224 -13.61 16.27 -10.99
CA VAL A 224 -14.97 16.32 -11.55
C VAL A 224 -15.65 17.59 -11.06
N LEU A 225 -16.20 18.36 -11.99
CA LEU A 225 -16.88 19.63 -11.74
C LEU A 225 -18.33 19.55 -12.23
N THR A 226 -19.28 19.94 -11.41
CA THR A 226 -20.66 20.17 -11.83
C THR A 226 -20.94 21.66 -11.81
N LEU A 227 -20.97 22.28 -12.99
CA LEU A 227 -21.08 23.72 -13.17
C LEU A 227 -22.33 24.09 -13.97
N ALA A 228 -22.94 25.21 -13.58
CA ALA A 228 -24.06 25.79 -14.31
C ALA A 228 -23.60 26.97 -15.17
N SER A 229 -24.14 27.09 -16.38
CA SER A 229 -23.94 28.25 -17.27
C SER A 229 -25.25 28.65 -17.91
N ASP A 230 -25.50 29.94 -18.03
CA ASP A 230 -26.63 30.49 -18.78
C ASP A 230 -26.35 30.59 -20.29
N GLY A 231 -25.11 30.30 -20.68
CA GLY A 231 -24.62 30.39 -22.07
C GLY A 231 -24.05 31.76 -22.43
N THR A 232 -23.93 32.70 -21.48
CA THR A 232 -23.29 34.01 -21.70
C THR A 232 -21.77 33.94 -21.55
N ARG A 233 -21.29 32.91 -20.83
CA ARG A 233 -19.86 32.65 -20.63
C ARG A 233 -19.51 31.28 -21.21
N ASP A 234 -18.54 31.26 -22.11
CA ASP A 234 -18.18 30.07 -22.91
C ASP A 234 -17.15 29.16 -22.21
N SER A 235 -16.39 29.68 -21.26
CA SER A 235 -15.32 28.91 -20.64
C SER A 235 -14.85 29.42 -19.29
N VAL A 236 -14.26 28.51 -18.52
CA VAL A 236 -13.52 28.79 -17.28
C VAL A 236 -12.11 28.21 -17.38
N VAL A 237 -11.20 28.62 -16.52
CA VAL A 237 -9.88 28.04 -16.42
C VAL A 237 -9.74 27.33 -15.09
N VAL A 238 -9.41 26.05 -15.15
CA VAL A 238 -9.18 25.19 -13.98
C VAL A 238 -7.67 25.01 -13.80
N HIS A 239 -7.21 25.29 -12.57
CA HIS A 239 -5.83 25.07 -12.17
C HIS A 239 -5.81 24.01 -11.08
N LEU A 240 -4.88 23.07 -11.17
CA LEU A 240 -4.60 22.05 -10.15
C LEU A 240 -3.17 22.22 -9.66
N GLY A 241 -2.96 22.12 -8.36
CA GLY A 241 -1.62 22.26 -7.78
C GLY A 241 -1.50 21.75 -6.36
N GLU A 242 -0.29 21.45 -5.96
CA GLU A 242 0.06 20.89 -4.65
C GLU A 242 0.25 21.99 -3.61
N CYS A 243 0.77 23.16 -4.00
CA CYS A 243 1.19 24.22 -3.10
C CYS A 243 0.53 25.57 -3.44
N LEU A 244 0.48 26.46 -2.43
CA LEU A 244 0.07 27.84 -2.57
C LEU A 244 1.28 28.78 -2.44
N GLU A 245 1.22 29.88 -3.19
CA GLU A 245 2.09 31.05 -3.06
C GLU A 245 1.23 32.30 -3.13
N GLY A 246 1.37 33.20 -2.16
CA GLY A 246 0.57 34.44 -2.10
C GLY A 246 -0.95 34.21 -2.08
N GLY A 247 -1.43 33.09 -1.49
CA GLY A 247 -2.85 32.75 -1.41
C GLY A 247 -3.45 32.18 -2.71
N ARG A 248 -2.61 31.83 -3.68
CA ARG A 248 -2.98 31.20 -4.97
C ARG A 248 -2.16 29.96 -5.22
N ILE A 249 -2.61 29.11 -6.12
CA ILE A 249 -1.81 27.96 -6.56
C ILE A 249 -0.48 28.43 -7.15
N LEU A 250 0.63 27.86 -6.68
CA LEU A 250 1.97 28.08 -7.23
C LEU A 250 2.00 27.62 -8.70
N ARG A 251 2.11 28.58 -9.63
CA ARG A 251 1.98 28.33 -11.08
C ARG A 251 3.32 28.08 -11.77
N ASP A 252 4.40 28.53 -11.17
CA ASP A 252 5.77 28.29 -11.66
C ASP A 252 6.61 27.64 -10.57
N PRO A 253 6.51 26.31 -10.40
CA PRO A 253 7.32 25.58 -9.43
C PRO A 253 8.80 25.47 -9.81
N GLY A 254 9.23 26.10 -10.90
CA GLY A 254 10.61 26.11 -11.35
C GLY A 254 11.14 24.71 -11.68
N LYS A 255 12.28 24.36 -11.08
CA LYS A 255 12.93 23.04 -11.29
C LYS A 255 12.46 21.98 -10.27
N SER A 256 11.55 22.33 -9.35
CA SER A 256 11.07 21.39 -8.34
C SER A 256 10.23 20.26 -8.96
N THR A 257 9.93 19.24 -8.15
CA THR A 257 9.03 18.15 -8.52
C THR A 257 7.56 18.47 -8.31
N ILE A 258 7.24 19.62 -7.66
CA ILE A 258 5.88 20.09 -7.45
C ILE A 258 5.12 20.17 -8.77
N ARG A 259 3.89 19.67 -8.76
CA ARG A 259 3.02 19.67 -9.95
C ARG A 259 2.10 20.88 -9.95
N TYR A 260 1.98 21.44 -11.13
CA TYR A 260 0.97 22.42 -11.48
C TYR A 260 0.41 22.08 -12.88
N ARG A 261 -0.91 22.21 -13.03
CA ARG A 261 -1.60 21.98 -14.32
C ARG A 261 -2.67 23.03 -14.53
N ARG A 262 -2.85 23.41 -15.79
CA ARG A 262 -3.86 24.36 -16.26
C ARG A 262 -4.72 23.72 -17.35
N TYR A 263 -6.03 23.83 -17.20
CA TYR A 263 -7.03 23.28 -18.12
C TYR A 263 -8.08 24.35 -18.46
N PRO A 264 -8.12 24.87 -19.70
CA PRO A 264 -9.30 25.59 -20.17
C PRO A 264 -10.46 24.60 -20.31
N LEU A 265 -11.64 24.97 -19.84
CA LEU A 265 -12.84 24.18 -19.84
C LEU A 265 -13.97 24.97 -20.48
N ALA A 266 -14.46 24.53 -21.65
CA ALA A 266 -15.64 25.09 -22.28
C ALA A 266 -16.89 24.69 -21.50
N LEU A 267 -17.80 25.65 -21.26
CA LEU A 267 -19.06 25.42 -20.56
C LEU A 267 -20.21 25.28 -21.55
N LEU A 268 -21.06 24.28 -21.30
CA LEU A 268 -22.32 24.11 -21.99
C LEU A 268 -23.45 24.81 -21.21
N LYS A 269 -24.44 25.33 -21.92
CA LYS A 269 -25.64 25.92 -21.29
C LYS A 269 -26.35 24.90 -20.40
N GLY A 270 -26.83 25.35 -19.25
CA GLY A 270 -27.46 24.49 -18.22
C GLY A 270 -26.45 23.99 -17.20
N THR A 271 -26.85 23.04 -16.37
CA THR A 271 -25.99 22.39 -15.39
C THR A 271 -25.39 21.14 -15.99
N ASN A 272 -24.06 21.08 -16.07
CA ASN A 272 -23.35 19.98 -16.71
C ASN A 272 -22.20 19.50 -15.81
N THR A 273 -21.90 18.21 -15.91
CA THR A 273 -20.77 17.59 -15.21
C THR A 273 -19.58 17.41 -16.16
N TYR A 274 -18.44 17.88 -15.75
CA TYR A 274 -17.19 17.88 -16.50
C TYR A 274 -16.13 17.08 -15.76
N ARG A 275 -15.59 16.06 -16.41
CA ARG A 275 -14.40 15.34 -15.94
C ARG A 275 -13.16 15.95 -16.60
N ILE A 276 -12.25 16.49 -15.79
CA ILE A 276 -11.01 17.06 -16.29
C ILE A 276 -10.08 15.94 -16.76
N LYS A 277 -9.80 15.90 -18.07
CA LYS A 277 -8.90 14.91 -18.66
C LYS A 277 -7.46 15.28 -18.36
N ILE A 278 -6.83 14.56 -17.42
CA ILE A 278 -5.42 14.75 -17.05
C ILE A 278 -4.53 14.35 -18.23
N LYS A 279 -3.57 15.22 -18.58
CA LYS A 279 -2.60 14.96 -19.64
C LYS A 279 -1.40 14.21 -19.08
N LYS A 280 -0.89 13.24 -19.84
CA LYS A 280 0.36 12.53 -19.54
C LYS A 280 1.53 13.51 -19.40
N ASP A 281 2.40 13.27 -18.43
CA ASP A 281 3.66 14.00 -18.27
C ASP A 281 4.82 13.15 -18.81
N LYS A 282 5.70 13.76 -19.61
CA LYS A 282 6.86 13.05 -20.16
C LYS A 282 7.85 12.58 -19.09
N ARG A 283 7.84 13.20 -17.91
CA ARG A 283 8.73 12.83 -16.80
C ARG A 283 8.40 11.48 -16.18
N ASN A 284 7.13 11.08 -16.20
CA ASN A 284 6.62 9.88 -15.50
C ASN A 284 5.86 8.92 -16.44
N THR A 285 6.11 8.98 -17.73
CA THR A 285 5.52 8.07 -18.73
C THR A 285 6.58 7.49 -19.67
N GLY A 286 7.85 7.48 -19.23
CA GLY A 286 8.96 6.82 -19.92
C GLY A 286 8.81 5.29 -19.92
N SER A 287 9.73 4.61 -20.58
CA SER A 287 9.67 3.14 -20.75
C SER A 287 9.81 2.35 -19.45
N ALA A 288 10.43 2.92 -18.41
CA ALA A 288 10.57 2.29 -17.09
C ALA A 288 9.44 2.67 -16.11
N ALA A 289 8.59 3.66 -16.48
CA ALA A 289 7.53 4.14 -15.61
C ALA A 289 6.34 3.16 -15.57
N VAL A 290 5.75 3.02 -14.40
CA VAL A 290 4.47 2.31 -14.22
C VAL A 290 3.34 3.19 -14.76
N LEU A 291 2.64 2.70 -15.76
CA LEU A 291 1.53 3.40 -16.39
C LEU A 291 0.22 3.12 -15.67
N MET A 292 -0.64 4.14 -15.61
CA MET A 292 -1.97 3.98 -15.03
C MET A 292 -2.85 3.06 -15.90
N PRO A 293 -3.67 2.19 -15.27
CA PRO A 293 -4.59 1.32 -16.02
C PRO A 293 -5.61 2.16 -16.82
N ALA A 294 -6.03 1.62 -17.95
CA ALA A 294 -6.95 2.32 -18.86
C ALA A 294 -8.29 2.70 -18.19
N TYR A 295 -8.82 1.85 -17.32
CA TYR A 295 -10.08 2.09 -16.61
C TYR A 295 -9.97 3.22 -15.56
N VAL A 296 -8.77 3.49 -15.04
CA VAL A 296 -8.50 4.63 -14.16
C VAL A 296 -8.28 5.89 -14.98
N GLY A 297 -7.43 5.80 -16.00
CA GLY A 297 -6.91 6.94 -16.75
C GLY A 297 -5.75 7.63 -16.03
N GLU A 298 -5.28 8.76 -16.57
CA GLU A 298 -4.14 9.49 -16.00
C GLU A 298 -4.55 10.25 -14.74
N VAL A 299 -3.62 10.41 -13.80
CA VAL A 299 -3.79 11.13 -12.54
C VAL A 299 -2.69 12.18 -12.35
N VAL A 300 -2.95 13.14 -11.48
CA VAL A 300 -1.97 14.15 -11.04
C VAL A 300 -2.11 14.37 -9.55
N PRO A 301 -1.02 14.57 -8.79
CA PRO A 301 -1.12 14.96 -7.39
C PRO A 301 -1.59 16.43 -7.30
N PHE A 302 -2.57 16.70 -6.45
CA PHE A 302 -3.02 18.05 -6.13
C PHE A 302 -3.81 18.09 -4.83
N ARG A 303 -3.54 19.10 -4.04
CA ARG A 303 -4.36 19.49 -2.89
C ARG A 303 -5.35 20.59 -3.27
N TYR A 304 -4.95 21.50 -4.15
CA TYR A 304 -5.72 22.70 -4.46
C TYR A 304 -6.26 22.66 -5.89
N CYS A 305 -7.49 23.18 -6.03
CA CYS A 305 -8.07 23.51 -7.32
C CYS A 305 -8.43 25.01 -7.32
N GLU A 306 -8.06 25.75 -8.36
CA GLU A 306 -8.49 27.14 -8.56
C GLU A 306 -9.32 27.21 -9.84
N ILE A 307 -10.53 27.79 -9.75
CA ILE A 307 -11.44 27.96 -10.88
C ILE A 307 -11.57 29.45 -11.16
N GLU A 308 -11.01 29.88 -12.30
CA GLU A 308 -11.08 31.27 -12.76
C GLU A 308 -12.21 31.43 -13.75
N GLY A 309 -12.92 32.55 -13.64
CA GLY A 309 -13.97 32.91 -14.55
C GLY A 309 -15.34 32.29 -14.22
N TYR A 310 -15.56 31.81 -12.97
CA TYR A 310 -16.83 31.28 -12.52
C TYR A 310 -17.42 32.12 -11.37
N GLU A 311 -18.52 32.82 -11.65
CA GLU A 311 -19.15 33.76 -10.71
C GLU A 311 -20.25 33.11 -9.86
N ALA A 312 -20.89 32.05 -10.38
CA ALA A 312 -21.94 31.36 -9.65
C ALA A 312 -21.40 30.67 -8.37
N PRO A 313 -22.22 30.50 -7.33
CA PRO A 313 -21.82 29.81 -6.12
C PRO A 313 -21.38 28.37 -6.42
N LEU A 314 -20.29 27.94 -5.75
CA LEU A 314 -19.85 26.55 -5.73
C LEU A 314 -20.21 25.92 -4.38
N SER A 315 -20.81 24.76 -4.42
CA SER A 315 -20.98 23.90 -3.24
C SER A 315 -19.86 22.85 -3.18
N PRO A 316 -19.56 22.26 -2.04
CA PRO A 316 -18.65 21.12 -1.97
C PRO A 316 -19.02 19.98 -2.91
N ALA A 317 -20.31 19.72 -3.12
CA ALA A 317 -20.77 18.69 -4.05
C ALA A 317 -20.54 19.01 -5.53
N SER A 318 -20.26 20.30 -5.85
CA SER A 318 -20.00 20.73 -7.23
C SER A 318 -18.54 20.49 -7.65
N VAL A 319 -17.65 20.18 -6.70
CA VAL A 319 -16.21 20.03 -6.94
C VAL A 319 -15.74 18.77 -6.23
N VAL A 320 -15.50 17.71 -6.98
CA VAL A 320 -15.15 16.40 -6.43
C VAL A 320 -13.77 15.99 -6.94
N ARG A 321 -12.87 15.60 -6.05
CA ARG A 321 -11.64 14.90 -6.39
C ARG A 321 -11.89 13.40 -6.37
N GLU A 322 -11.62 12.72 -7.45
CA GLU A 322 -11.59 11.25 -7.51
C GLU A 322 -10.16 10.79 -7.21
N THR A 323 -9.89 10.51 -5.95
CA THR A 323 -8.58 10.05 -5.49
C THR A 323 -8.38 8.59 -5.88
N VAL A 324 -7.23 8.28 -6.46
CA VAL A 324 -6.84 6.93 -6.87
C VAL A 324 -5.83 6.37 -5.89
N HIS A 325 -6.08 5.17 -5.39
CA HIS A 325 -5.17 4.47 -4.49
C HIS A 325 -5.36 2.95 -4.60
N TYR A 326 -4.47 2.18 -4.01
CA TYR A 326 -4.65 0.76 -3.76
C TYR A 326 -5.61 0.59 -2.57
N PRO A 327 -6.45 -0.46 -2.50
CA PRO A 327 -7.29 -0.71 -1.33
C PRO A 327 -6.48 -0.69 -0.04
N PHE A 328 -6.98 -0.01 0.98
CA PHE A 328 -6.30 0.23 2.24
C PHE A 328 -7.31 0.20 3.38
N ASP A 329 -7.02 -0.55 4.46
CA ASP A 329 -7.86 -0.63 5.65
C ASP A 329 -7.42 0.41 6.69
N GLU A 330 -8.10 1.56 6.73
CA GLU A 330 -7.85 2.62 7.71
C GLU A 330 -8.03 2.16 9.17
N THR A 331 -8.71 1.04 9.41
CA THR A 331 -9.01 0.52 10.75
C THR A 331 -8.01 -0.53 11.24
N ALA A 332 -7.14 -1.03 10.34
CA ALA A 332 -6.18 -2.10 10.65
C ALA A 332 -5.15 -1.71 11.73
N SER A 333 -4.88 -0.41 11.87
CA SER A 333 -3.92 0.10 12.84
C SER A 333 -4.34 1.40 13.47
N SER A 334 -3.90 1.63 14.71
CA SER A 334 -4.07 2.90 15.41
C SER A 334 -2.88 3.19 16.31
N PHE A 335 -2.56 4.46 16.47
CA PHE A 335 -1.55 4.93 17.41
C PHE A 335 -2.05 6.16 18.15
N ARG A 336 -1.87 6.17 19.46
CA ARG A 336 -2.19 7.32 20.30
C ARG A 336 -1.22 7.40 21.48
N CYS A 337 -0.65 8.57 21.69
CA CYS A 337 0.17 8.87 22.86
C CYS A 337 -0.16 10.28 23.40
N SER A 338 0.49 10.67 24.51
CA SER A 338 0.30 11.99 25.13
C SER A 338 0.91 13.17 24.35
N ASN A 339 1.66 12.90 23.30
CA ASN A 339 2.27 13.94 22.45
C ASN A 339 1.50 14.06 21.13
N ASP A 340 0.77 15.18 20.96
CA ASP A 340 -0.05 15.41 19.78
C ASP A 340 0.76 15.50 18.49
N THR A 341 2.01 15.97 18.53
CA THR A 341 2.88 16.02 17.35
C THR A 341 3.19 14.60 16.85
N LEU A 342 3.48 13.65 17.74
CA LEU A 342 3.71 12.26 17.34
C LEU A 342 2.44 11.61 16.79
N ASN A 343 1.26 11.93 17.37
CA ASN A 343 -0.01 11.47 16.83
C ASN A 343 -0.23 11.98 15.39
N GLN A 344 0.06 13.27 15.14
CA GLN A 344 -0.04 13.87 13.80
C GLN A 344 0.98 13.27 12.81
N ILE A 345 2.21 13.00 13.25
CA ILE A 345 3.23 12.34 12.42
C ILE A 345 2.78 10.94 12.02
N TRP A 346 2.23 10.16 12.96
CA TRP A 346 1.68 8.84 12.66
C TRP A 346 0.59 8.90 11.57
N GLU A 347 -0.39 9.80 11.74
CA GLU A 347 -1.47 9.98 10.77
C GLU A 347 -0.95 10.45 9.40
N LEU A 348 0.05 11.33 9.39
CA LEU A 348 0.69 11.76 8.14
C LEU A 348 1.40 10.59 7.43
N CYS A 349 2.19 9.81 8.16
CA CYS A 349 2.89 8.65 7.61
C CYS A 349 1.90 7.60 7.06
N LYS A 350 0.88 7.25 7.84
CA LYS A 350 -0.18 6.32 7.42
C LYS A 350 -0.90 6.80 6.15
N TYR A 351 -1.27 8.08 6.13
CA TYR A 351 -1.88 8.70 4.94
C TYR A 351 -0.95 8.65 3.72
N SER A 352 0.35 8.92 3.91
CA SER A 352 1.34 8.91 2.83
C SER A 352 1.48 7.54 2.19
N VAL A 353 1.51 6.46 3.00
CA VAL A 353 1.53 5.07 2.49
C VAL A 353 0.33 4.80 1.58
N ARG A 354 -0.89 5.18 2.02
CA ARG A 354 -2.09 5.04 1.19
C ARG A 354 -2.00 5.88 -0.08
N ALA A 355 -1.65 7.16 0.03
CA ALA A 355 -1.65 8.09 -1.09
C ALA A 355 -0.63 7.68 -2.18
N THR A 356 0.54 7.18 -1.80
CA THR A 356 1.60 6.76 -2.73
C THR A 356 1.37 5.39 -3.36
N SER A 357 0.36 4.64 -2.93
CA SER A 357 -0.02 3.34 -3.52
C SER A 357 -0.82 3.44 -4.82
N PHE A 358 -1.04 4.64 -5.36
CA PHE A 358 -1.92 4.94 -6.51
C PHE A 358 -1.61 4.14 -7.78
N SER A 359 -0.38 3.69 -7.98
CA SER A 359 0.05 2.91 -9.14
C SER A 359 -0.15 1.39 -8.99
N GLY A 360 -0.55 0.92 -7.80
CA GLY A 360 -0.72 -0.51 -7.49
C GLY A 360 0.58 -1.30 -7.43
N ILE A 361 1.72 -0.60 -7.36
CA ILE A 361 3.07 -1.08 -7.12
C ILE A 361 3.84 0.07 -6.48
N TYR A 362 4.84 -0.20 -5.64
CA TYR A 362 5.63 0.87 -5.05
C TYR A 362 6.53 1.55 -6.08
N VAL A 363 6.46 2.86 -6.13
CA VAL A 363 7.26 3.72 -7.03
C VAL A 363 7.84 4.89 -6.23
N ASP A 364 8.81 5.59 -6.81
CA ASP A 364 9.42 6.79 -6.24
C ASP A 364 8.47 8.01 -6.11
N GLY A 365 7.19 7.83 -6.35
CA GLY A 365 6.17 8.88 -6.40
C GLY A 365 5.86 9.34 -7.82
N ASP A 366 5.49 10.61 -7.99
CA ASP A 366 5.09 11.15 -9.30
C ASP A 366 6.27 11.68 -10.14
N ARG A 367 7.47 11.74 -9.56
CA ARG A 367 8.61 12.31 -10.28
C ARG A 367 8.90 11.51 -11.56
N GLU A 368 9.05 10.20 -11.45
CA GLU A 368 9.39 9.29 -12.53
C GLU A 368 8.42 8.11 -12.64
N ARG A 369 7.74 7.75 -11.56
CA ARG A 369 6.90 6.56 -11.38
C ARG A 369 7.66 5.26 -11.67
N ILE A 370 8.92 5.22 -11.29
CA ILE A 370 9.79 4.05 -11.45
C ILE A 370 9.85 3.29 -10.13
N PRO A 371 9.66 1.98 -10.13
CA PRO A 371 9.92 1.14 -8.96
C PRO A 371 11.43 1.05 -8.70
N TYR A 372 11.81 1.17 -7.43
CA TYR A 372 13.18 0.99 -6.94
C TYR A 372 13.17 0.10 -5.70
N GLU A 373 14.23 -0.70 -5.49
CA GLU A 373 14.28 -1.65 -4.37
C GLU A 373 14.31 -0.93 -3.01
N ALA A 374 15.05 0.19 -2.90
CA ALA A 374 15.10 0.96 -1.66
C ALA A 374 13.72 1.55 -1.30
N ASP A 375 13.05 2.18 -2.27
CA ASP A 375 11.70 2.70 -2.09
C ASP A 375 10.73 1.58 -1.74
N ALA A 376 10.81 0.43 -2.41
CA ALA A 376 9.97 -0.72 -2.15
C ALA A 376 10.16 -1.28 -0.73
N LEU A 377 11.41 -1.38 -0.25
CA LEU A 377 11.72 -1.84 1.11
C LEU A 377 11.12 -0.92 2.17
N ILE A 378 11.32 0.39 2.03
CA ILE A 378 10.80 1.38 2.99
C ILE A 378 9.27 1.37 2.98
N ASN A 379 8.66 1.43 1.79
CA ASN A 379 7.20 1.38 1.67
C ASN A 379 6.63 0.07 2.23
N GLN A 380 7.25 -1.08 1.97
CA GLN A 380 6.85 -2.37 2.53
C GLN A 380 6.78 -2.32 4.06
N LEU A 381 7.86 -1.89 4.71
CA LEU A 381 7.93 -1.87 6.17
C LEU A 381 6.95 -0.88 6.79
N CYS A 382 6.78 0.29 6.16
CA CYS A 382 5.77 1.26 6.59
C CYS A 382 4.35 0.72 6.41
N HIS A 383 4.05 0.10 5.26
CA HIS A 383 2.74 -0.46 4.95
C HIS A 383 2.39 -1.61 5.90
N TYR A 384 3.31 -2.54 6.13
CA TYR A 384 3.11 -3.67 7.05
C TYR A 384 2.88 -3.23 8.51
N GLY A 385 3.35 -2.03 8.88
CA GLY A 385 3.09 -1.42 10.19
C GLY A 385 1.72 -0.77 10.34
N VAL A 386 0.99 -0.52 9.25
CA VAL A 386 -0.25 0.28 9.26
C VAL A 386 -1.46 -0.39 8.61
N ASP A 387 -1.27 -1.44 7.81
CA ASP A 387 -2.34 -2.17 7.12
C ASP A 387 -2.12 -3.68 7.22
N ARG A 388 -3.12 -4.44 6.81
CA ARG A 388 -3.10 -5.91 6.70
C ARG A 388 -2.89 -6.39 5.26
N GLU A 389 -2.72 -5.49 4.33
CA GLU A 389 -2.51 -5.77 2.92
C GLU A 389 -1.02 -5.93 2.63
N TYR A 390 -0.61 -7.10 2.17
CA TYR A 390 0.79 -7.45 1.91
C TYR A 390 1.09 -7.76 0.45
N ALA A 391 0.06 -7.88 -0.39
CA ALA A 391 0.21 -8.31 -1.77
C ALA A 391 0.88 -7.25 -2.66
N ILE A 392 0.66 -5.96 -2.39
CA ILE A 392 1.31 -4.85 -3.13
C ILE A 392 2.84 -4.88 -2.96
N ALA A 393 3.33 -5.17 -1.75
CA ALA A 393 4.76 -5.28 -1.48
C ALA A 393 5.37 -6.48 -2.21
N ARG A 394 4.72 -7.64 -2.14
CA ARG A 394 5.15 -8.87 -2.84
C ARG A 394 5.17 -8.67 -4.35
N ARG A 395 4.13 -8.07 -4.91
CA ARG A 395 4.06 -7.73 -6.33
C ARG A 395 5.20 -6.77 -6.75
N SER A 396 5.50 -5.77 -5.93
CA SER A 396 6.59 -4.83 -6.17
C SER A 396 7.93 -5.56 -6.19
N HIS A 397 8.15 -6.49 -5.27
CA HIS A 397 9.34 -7.32 -5.22
C HIS A 397 9.48 -8.21 -6.47
N GLU A 398 8.43 -8.93 -6.85
CA GLU A 398 8.42 -9.77 -8.05
C GLU A 398 8.73 -8.96 -9.32
N TYR A 399 8.19 -7.75 -9.42
CA TYR A 399 8.52 -6.83 -10.51
C TYR A 399 10.01 -6.47 -10.51
N LEU A 400 10.57 -6.07 -9.36
CA LEU A 400 11.97 -5.67 -9.23
C LEU A 400 12.95 -6.83 -9.43
N LEU A 401 12.57 -8.06 -9.14
CA LEU A 401 13.36 -9.24 -9.49
C LEU A 401 13.51 -9.41 -11.01
N GLN A 402 12.57 -8.90 -11.82
CA GLN A 402 12.63 -8.95 -13.28
C GLN A 402 13.23 -7.66 -13.87
N HIS A 403 13.11 -6.53 -13.16
CA HIS A 403 13.50 -5.19 -13.59
C HIS A 403 14.34 -4.52 -12.49
N PRO A 404 15.50 -5.06 -12.14
CA PRO A 404 16.33 -4.50 -11.08
C PRO A 404 16.88 -3.14 -11.47
N THR A 405 17.22 -2.33 -10.46
CA THR A 405 17.81 -1.02 -10.65
C THR A 405 19.34 -1.04 -10.51
N TRP A 406 20.01 0.08 -10.70
CA TRP A 406 21.46 0.14 -10.83
C TRP A 406 22.26 0.30 -9.52
N PRO A 407 21.69 0.82 -8.40
CA PRO A 407 22.45 0.96 -7.17
C PRO A 407 22.77 -0.38 -6.53
N THR A 408 24.03 -0.58 -6.15
CA THR A 408 24.54 -1.86 -5.62
C THR A 408 23.81 -2.29 -4.36
N GLU A 409 23.69 -1.37 -3.39
CA GLU A 409 23.02 -1.65 -2.11
C GLU A 409 21.52 -1.91 -2.30
N TRP A 410 20.90 -1.36 -3.33
CA TRP A 410 19.48 -1.62 -3.63
C TRP A 410 19.25 -3.03 -4.17
N ILE A 411 20.17 -3.53 -5.00
CA ILE A 411 20.15 -4.95 -5.44
C ILE A 411 20.22 -5.88 -4.20
N LEU A 412 21.09 -5.56 -3.21
CA LEU A 412 21.19 -6.32 -1.97
C LEU A 412 19.91 -6.25 -1.12
N GLN A 413 19.20 -5.14 -1.15
CA GLN A 413 17.94 -4.94 -0.41
C GLN A 413 16.79 -5.83 -0.92
N ALA A 414 16.88 -6.39 -2.13
CA ALA A 414 15.93 -7.39 -2.62
C ALA A 414 15.81 -8.60 -1.67
N LEU A 415 16.91 -8.99 -1.01
CA LEU A 415 16.90 -10.06 0.01
C LEU A 415 16.09 -9.64 1.25
N SER A 416 16.21 -8.36 1.64
CA SER A 416 15.45 -7.80 2.78
C SER A 416 13.95 -7.80 2.49
N ILE A 417 13.55 -7.38 1.30
CA ILE A 417 12.13 -7.37 0.90
C ILE A 417 11.55 -8.78 0.97
N ALA A 418 12.24 -9.78 0.40
CA ALA A 418 11.83 -11.18 0.43
C ALA A 418 11.74 -11.73 1.86
N TRP A 419 12.73 -11.44 2.70
CA TRP A 419 12.80 -11.93 4.06
C TRP A 419 11.73 -11.32 4.95
N TYR A 420 11.50 -10.01 4.89
CA TYR A 420 10.45 -9.34 5.66
C TYR A 420 9.05 -9.75 5.19
N ASP A 421 8.84 -9.97 3.89
CA ASP A 421 7.57 -10.53 3.40
C ASP A 421 7.25 -11.86 4.10
N TYR A 422 8.21 -12.78 4.14
CA TYR A 422 8.03 -14.06 4.84
C TYR A 422 7.79 -13.90 6.34
N LEU A 423 8.55 -13.02 7.03
CA LEU A 423 8.39 -12.81 8.47
C LEU A 423 7.00 -12.28 8.84
N TYR A 424 6.40 -11.44 7.99
CA TYR A 424 5.08 -10.87 8.23
C TYR A 424 3.94 -11.77 7.75
N THR A 425 4.13 -12.50 6.67
CA THR A 425 3.05 -13.29 6.04
C THR A 425 3.05 -14.76 6.45
N GLY A 426 4.20 -15.30 6.89
CA GLY A 426 4.38 -16.75 7.12
C GLY A 426 4.22 -17.61 5.86
N ASP A 427 4.14 -17.00 4.66
CA ASP A 427 3.95 -17.68 3.39
C ASP A 427 5.27 -17.84 2.64
N SER A 428 5.79 -19.06 2.60
CA SER A 428 7.06 -19.38 1.95
C SER A 428 7.01 -19.49 0.42
N ARG A 429 5.81 -19.46 -0.21
CA ARG A 429 5.67 -19.66 -1.66
C ARG A 429 6.43 -18.62 -2.50
N SER A 430 6.42 -17.36 -2.06
CA SER A 430 7.20 -16.29 -2.71
C SER A 430 8.70 -16.56 -2.64
N LEU A 431 9.19 -17.05 -1.51
CA LEU A 431 10.59 -17.47 -1.34
C LEU A 431 10.93 -18.66 -2.23
N GLU A 432 10.06 -19.69 -2.27
CA GLU A 432 10.23 -20.87 -3.11
C GLU A 432 10.39 -20.48 -4.58
N SER A 433 9.51 -19.61 -5.08
CA SER A 433 9.50 -19.18 -6.49
C SER A 433 10.67 -18.27 -6.86
N SER A 434 11.20 -17.49 -5.91
CA SER A 434 12.25 -16.50 -6.16
C SER A 434 13.64 -16.93 -5.71
N TYR A 435 13.79 -18.08 -5.06
CA TYR A 435 15.03 -18.52 -4.41
C TYR A 435 16.27 -18.42 -5.30
N GLU A 436 16.18 -18.98 -6.52
CA GLU A 436 17.30 -18.96 -7.47
C GLU A 436 17.60 -17.56 -8.03
N LEU A 437 16.62 -16.66 -8.04
CA LEU A 437 16.81 -15.26 -8.43
C LEU A 437 17.45 -14.43 -7.32
N LEU A 438 17.28 -14.81 -6.05
CA LEU A 438 17.86 -14.14 -4.90
C LEU A 438 19.35 -14.46 -4.72
N LYS A 439 19.79 -15.69 -5.03
CA LYS A 439 21.17 -16.12 -4.87
C LYS A 439 22.21 -15.15 -5.49
N PRO A 440 22.13 -14.77 -6.78
CA PRO A 440 23.13 -13.87 -7.37
C PRO A 440 23.06 -12.44 -6.80
N ARG A 441 21.92 -12.04 -6.22
CA ARG A 441 21.74 -10.71 -5.61
C ARG A 441 22.42 -10.52 -4.26
N ILE A 442 22.99 -11.59 -3.69
CA ILE A 442 23.94 -11.49 -2.57
C ILE A 442 25.24 -10.82 -3.03
N LEU A 443 25.51 -10.77 -4.34
CA LEU A 443 26.68 -10.19 -4.99
C LEU A 443 28.02 -10.87 -4.62
N MET A 444 28.00 -12.15 -4.27
CA MET A 444 29.23 -12.92 -3.98
C MET A 444 30.21 -12.94 -5.16
N ALA A 445 29.72 -12.82 -6.40
CA ALA A 445 30.55 -12.73 -7.60
C ALA A 445 31.44 -11.47 -7.65
N LEU A 446 31.12 -10.45 -6.87
CA LEU A 446 31.89 -9.19 -6.78
C LEU A 446 32.90 -9.19 -5.63
N ARG A 447 33.12 -10.34 -4.99
CA ARG A 447 34.01 -10.46 -3.85
C ARG A 447 35.48 -10.53 -4.29
N GLU A 448 36.27 -9.62 -3.74
CA GLU A 448 37.71 -9.55 -3.93
C GLU A 448 38.49 -10.52 -3.04
N LYS A 449 39.80 -10.63 -3.27
CA LYS A 449 40.71 -11.49 -2.47
C LYS A 449 40.72 -11.15 -0.98
N ASN A 450 40.51 -9.89 -0.62
CA ASN A 450 40.37 -9.44 0.76
C ASN A 450 39.05 -9.86 1.39
N GLY A 451 38.10 -10.36 0.59
CA GLY A 451 36.78 -10.84 0.98
C GLY A 451 35.68 -9.79 0.97
N LEU A 452 35.99 -8.52 0.70
CA LEU A 452 35.01 -7.45 0.53
C LEU A 452 34.48 -7.43 -0.91
N ILE A 453 33.26 -6.92 -1.10
CA ILE A 453 32.72 -6.71 -2.45
C ILE A 453 33.07 -5.32 -2.98
N SER A 454 33.30 -5.24 -4.29
CA SER A 454 33.57 -4.00 -5.01
C SER A 454 32.91 -4.02 -6.38
N THR A 455 32.38 -2.85 -6.80
CA THR A 455 31.79 -2.65 -8.13
C THR A 455 32.72 -1.99 -9.13
N THR A 456 33.93 -1.58 -8.71
CA THR A 456 34.89 -0.81 -9.53
C THR A 456 36.11 -1.60 -9.98
N THR A 457 36.30 -2.82 -9.49
CA THR A 457 37.51 -3.63 -9.68
C THR A 457 37.45 -4.60 -10.88
N GLY A 458 36.46 -4.46 -11.76
CA GLY A 458 36.37 -5.22 -13.00
C GLY A 458 35.68 -6.58 -12.90
N LEU A 459 35.08 -6.91 -11.75
CA LEU A 459 34.37 -8.19 -11.54
C LEU A 459 32.93 -8.21 -12.09
N GLN A 460 32.41 -7.08 -12.59
CA GLN A 460 31.09 -7.01 -13.20
C GLN A 460 31.10 -7.59 -14.62
N THR A 461 31.21 -8.93 -14.71
CA THR A 461 31.14 -9.62 -15.99
C THR A 461 29.73 -9.63 -16.56
N ASP A 462 29.60 -9.84 -17.87
CA ASP A 462 28.29 -10.01 -18.50
C ASP A 462 27.48 -11.17 -17.93
N ASP A 463 28.15 -12.28 -17.52
CA ASP A 463 27.50 -13.40 -16.88
C ASP A 463 26.90 -13.04 -15.52
N PHE A 464 27.66 -12.28 -14.72
CA PHE A 464 27.16 -11.76 -13.44
C PHE A 464 25.97 -10.83 -13.68
N LEU A 465 26.08 -9.86 -14.57
CA LEU A 465 24.99 -8.89 -14.87
C LEU A 465 23.73 -9.62 -15.39
N ARG A 466 23.88 -10.63 -16.23
CA ARG A 466 22.76 -11.48 -16.65
C ARG A 466 22.13 -12.23 -15.50
N SER A 467 22.94 -12.73 -14.54
CA SER A 467 22.44 -13.48 -13.38
C SER A 467 21.54 -12.65 -12.48
N ILE A 468 21.81 -11.37 -12.34
CA ILE A 468 20.95 -10.40 -11.61
C ILE A 468 19.90 -9.75 -12.51
N ARG A 469 19.85 -10.08 -13.81
CA ARG A 469 18.95 -9.55 -14.84
C ARG A 469 19.10 -8.05 -15.09
N PHE A 470 20.28 -7.50 -14.85
CA PHE A 470 20.58 -6.09 -15.10
C PHE A 470 21.36 -5.90 -16.41
N LYS A 471 21.07 -4.78 -17.08
CA LYS A 471 21.81 -4.34 -18.28
C LYS A 471 22.56 -3.05 -17.95
N GLY A 472 23.87 -3.06 -18.07
CA GLY A 472 24.75 -1.95 -17.74
C GLY A 472 25.65 -2.29 -16.57
N GLN A 473 26.11 -1.30 -15.81
CA GLN A 473 26.94 -1.50 -14.61
C GLN A 473 26.20 -1.02 -13.38
N ILE A 474 26.26 -1.80 -12.30
CA ILE A 474 25.81 -1.38 -10.98
C ILE A 474 26.91 -0.55 -10.30
N ARG A 475 26.48 0.36 -9.43
CA ARG A 475 27.36 1.24 -8.67
C ARG A 475 26.79 1.54 -7.30
N ASP A 476 27.69 1.75 -6.34
CA ASP A 476 27.32 2.23 -5.02
C ASP A 476 26.76 3.64 -5.12
N ILE A 477 25.68 3.93 -4.41
CA ILE A 477 25.10 5.27 -4.33
C ILE A 477 25.11 5.78 -2.89
N VAL A 478 24.73 4.96 -1.93
CA VAL A 478 24.64 5.17 -0.49
C VAL A 478 23.85 6.41 -0.12
N ASP A 479 24.32 7.56 -0.55
CA ASP A 479 23.65 8.84 -0.53
C ASP A 479 23.75 9.50 -1.90
N TRP A 480 22.91 10.52 -2.18
CA TRP A 480 22.87 11.08 -3.52
C TRP A 480 24.16 11.86 -3.80
N PRO A 481 24.96 11.44 -4.80
CA PRO A 481 26.25 12.07 -5.07
C PRO A 481 26.06 13.44 -5.71
N HIS A 482 27.14 14.23 -5.70
CA HIS A 482 27.22 15.46 -6.48
C HIS A 482 26.70 15.30 -7.89
N THR A 483 25.95 16.26 -8.35
CA THR A 483 25.49 16.33 -9.74
C THR A 483 26.66 16.21 -10.71
N GLY A 484 26.57 15.27 -11.63
CA GLY A 484 27.57 15.04 -12.68
C GLY A 484 28.58 13.95 -12.40
N ILE A 485 28.75 13.43 -11.17
CA ILE A 485 29.68 12.34 -10.86
C ILE A 485 29.28 11.04 -11.57
N LEU A 486 27.97 10.73 -11.62
CA LEU A 486 27.44 9.57 -12.34
C LEU A 486 27.06 9.88 -13.80
N GLY A 487 27.44 11.04 -14.33
CA GLY A 487 26.93 11.52 -15.60
C GLY A 487 25.46 11.96 -15.55
N LEU A 488 24.87 12.03 -14.35
CA LEU A 488 23.51 12.45 -14.10
C LEU A 488 23.50 13.94 -13.75
N GLY A 489 22.66 14.72 -14.43
CA GLY A 489 22.43 16.12 -14.13
C GLY A 489 23.56 17.08 -14.51
N LYS A 490 23.52 18.31 -13.99
CA LYS A 490 24.47 19.38 -14.30
C LYS A 490 25.64 19.35 -13.31
N LYS A 491 26.79 19.88 -13.74
CA LYS A 491 28.04 19.95 -12.93
C LYS A 491 27.95 20.79 -11.65
N GLN A 492 26.87 21.50 -11.39
CA GLN A 492 26.67 22.35 -10.21
C GLN A 492 25.26 22.17 -9.63
N GLY A 493 25.17 22.04 -8.31
CA GLY A 493 23.94 21.84 -7.55
C GLY A 493 23.60 20.34 -7.41
N GLY A 494 22.83 20.00 -6.42
CA GLY A 494 22.50 18.68 -5.92
C GLY A 494 22.88 18.59 -4.45
N GLU A 495 22.42 17.57 -3.78
CA GLU A 495 22.85 17.25 -2.43
C GLU A 495 24.31 16.83 -2.48
N ASP A 496 25.07 17.28 -1.53
CA ASP A 496 26.46 16.93 -1.35
C ASP A 496 26.69 16.60 0.12
N ASP A 497 26.45 15.34 0.44
CA ASP A 497 26.64 14.85 1.80
C ASP A 497 28.04 14.28 2.02
N GLY A 498 28.99 14.67 1.15
CA GLY A 498 30.36 14.25 1.23
C GLY A 498 30.64 12.82 0.79
N PHE A 499 29.68 12.17 0.11
CA PHE A 499 29.87 10.82 -0.43
C PHE A 499 31.00 10.79 -1.47
N ALA A 500 31.99 9.93 -1.25
CA ALA A 500 33.08 9.69 -2.17
C ALA A 500 33.00 8.27 -2.75
N PHE A 501 33.15 8.15 -4.07
CA PHE A 501 33.27 6.85 -4.72
C PHE A 501 34.63 6.24 -4.40
N THR A 502 34.61 5.10 -3.72
CA THR A 502 35.80 4.31 -3.40
C THR A 502 35.63 2.88 -3.92
N ASP A 503 36.73 2.14 -4.00
CA ASP A 503 36.67 0.73 -4.41
C ASP A 503 35.88 -0.11 -3.41
N TYR A 504 35.93 0.24 -2.13
CA TYR A 504 35.21 -0.45 -1.06
C TYR A 504 34.35 0.53 -0.28
N ASN A 505 33.06 0.30 -0.27
CA ASN A 505 32.10 1.09 0.47
C ASN A 505 31.62 0.33 1.71
N VAL A 506 31.67 0.98 2.87
CA VAL A 506 31.29 0.37 4.16
C VAL A 506 29.82 -0.01 4.17
N VAL A 507 28.94 0.86 3.69
CA VAL A 507 27.48 0.62 3.69
C VAL A 507 27.12 -0.53 2.75
N THR A 508 27.66 -0.54 1.53
CA THR A 508 27.44 -1.63 0.56
C THR A 508 27.92 -2.98 1.13
N ASN A 509 29.09 -3.00 1.79
CA ASN A 509 29.60 -4.21 2.42
C ASN A 509 28.79 -4.63 3.67
N ALA A 510 28.22 -3.68 4.42
CA ALA A 510 27.28 -4.00 5.50
C ALA A 510 25.97 -4.64 4.95
N TRP A 511 25.45 -4.13 3.84
CA TRP A 511 24.31 -4.74 3.16
C TRP A 511 24.63 -6.14 2.59
N HIS A 512 25.86 -6.36 2.10
CA HIS A 512 26.29 -7.71 1.68
C HIS A 512 26.26 -8.70 2.86
N TYR A 513 26.73 -8.28 4.06
CA TYR A 513 26.60 -9.10 5.26
C TYR A 513 25.15 -9.39 5.63
N ALA A 514 24.29 -8.36 5.59
CA ALA A 514 22.86 -8.53 5.85
C ALA A 514 22.21 -9.50 4.87
N ALA A 515 22.54 -9.40 3.57
CA ALA A 515 22.04 -10.29 2.52
C ALA A 515 22.45 -11.77 2.74
N LEU A 516 23.70 -12.02 3.19
CA LEU A 516 24.15 -13.36 3.59
C LEU A 516 23.32 -13.92 4.73
N LYS A 517 23.06 -13.12 5.78
CA LYS A 517 22.25 -13.53 6.94
C LYS A 517 20.78 -13.74 6.57
N GLN A 518 20.24 -12.93 5.70
CA GLN A 518 18.88 -13.08 5.21
C GLN A 518 18.73 -14.33 4.36
N MET A 519 19.73 -14.63 3.50
CA MET A 519 19.70 -15.83 2.69
C MET A 519 19.85 -17.10 3.53
N GLU A 520 20.62 -17.06 4.62
CA GLU A 520 20.65 -18.14 5.63
C GLU A 520 19.24 -18.37 6.20
N GLY A 521 18.55 -17.31 6.62
CA GLY A 521 17.16 -17.39 7.12
C GLY A 521 16.16 -17.91 6.08
N ILE A 522 16.25 -17.42 4.84
CA ILE A 522 15.42 -17.87 3.71
C ILE A 522 15.66 -19.35 3.42
N ALA A 523 16.91 -19.79 3.37
CA ALA A 523 17.24 -21.21 3.18
C ALA A 523 16.66 -22.07 4.32
N GLY A 524 16.73 -21.57 5.58
CA GLY A 524 16.13 -22.24 6.73
C GLY A 524 14.60 -22.35 6.63
N ALA A 525 13.91 -21.29 6.23
CA ALA A 525 12.47 -21.29 6.01
C ALA A 525 12.04 -22.30 4.91
N LEU A 526 12.92 -22.55 3.94
CA LEU A 526 12.69 -23.52 2.85
C LEU A 526 13.23 -24.93 3.14
N GLY A 527 13.81 -25.16 4.33
CA GLY A 527 14.36 -26.47 4.72
C GLY A 527 15.64 -26.87 4.00
N LYS A 528 16.34 -25.93 3.34
CA LYS A 528 17.57 -26.16 2.55
C LYS A 528 18.82 -26.15 3.47
N GLN A 529 19.02 -27.24 4.22
CA GLN A 529 20.01 -27.29 5.30
C GLN A 529 21.47 -27.07 4.82
N ASP A 530 21.85 -27.58 3.63
CA ASP A 530 23.18 -27.37 3.06
C ASP A 530 23.44 -25.88 2.77
N ASP A 531 22.44 -25.18 2.22
CA ASP A 531 22.50 -23.74 1.96
C ASP A 531 22.55 -22.93 3.28
N VAL A 532 21.81 -23.36 4.32
CA VAL A 532 21.91 -22.76 5.67
C VAL A 532 23.35 -22.82 6.18
N ALA A 533 23.97 -24.00 6.17
CA ALA A 533 25.34 -24.18 6.63
C ALA A 533 26.33 -23.36 5.80
N PHE A 534 26.13 -23.32 4.48
CA PHE A 534 26.95 -22.52 3.56
C PHE A 534 26.86 -21.03 3.89
N TYR A 535 25.66 -20.44 3.94
CA TYR A 535 25.48 -18.99 4.19
C TYR A 535 25.88 -18.59 5.61
N ALA A 536 25.69 -19.46 6.61
CA ALA A 536 26.18 -19.25 7.97
C ALA A 536 27.71 -19.13 7.99
N SER A 537 28.41 -20.08 7.34
CA SER A 537 29.87 -20.08 7.22
C SER A 537 30.39 -18.83 6.51
N GLU A 538 29.74 -18.47 5.38
CA GLU A 538 30.13 -17.30 4.58
C GLU A 538 29.91 -16.00 5.33
N SER A 539 28.78 -15.85 6.04
CA SER A 539 28.49 -14.66 6.83
C SER A 539 29.46 -14.48 7.99
N ASP A 540 29.84 -15.56 8.69
CA ASP A 540 30.81 -15.52 9.78
C ASP A 540 32.22 -15.19 9.28
N ALA A 541 32.65 -15.76 8.17
CA ALA A 541 33.94 -15.46 7.55
C ALA A 541 33.99 -14.00 7.06
N PHE A 542 32.92 -13.53 6.44
CA PHE A 542 32.79 -12.14 5.97
C PHE A 542 32.83 -11.16 7.13
N LYS A 543 32.05 -11.37 8.19
CA LYS A 543 31.98 -10.53 9.38
C LYS A 543 33.39 -10.30 9.97
N LYS A 544 34.17 -11.36 10.11
CA LYS A 544 35.57 -11.26 10.66
C LYS A 544 36.46 -10.37 9.79
N ARG A 545 36.36 -10.48 8.46
CA ARG A 545 37.13 -9.69 7.49
C ARG A 545 36.66 -8.23 7.49
N PHE A 546 35.35 -8.02 7.46
CA PHE A 546 34.74 -6.69 7.44
C PHE A 546 35.09 -5.87 8.69
N ILE A 547 34.96 -6.45 9.88
CA ILE A 547 35.34 -5.78 11.14
C ILE A 547 36.82 -5.39 11.14
N ARG A 548 37.73 -6.26 10.68
CA ARG A 548 39.15 -5.93 10.59
C ARG A 548 39.41 -4.73 9.67
N SER A 549 38.73 -4.70 8.52
CA SER A 549 38.88 -3.60 7.56
C SER A 549 38.33 -2.28 8.09
N CYS A 550 37.19 -2.31 8.82
CA CYS A 550 36.59 -1.10 9.40
C CYS A 550 37.37 -0.58 10.62
N LEU A 551 37.88 -1.46 11.49
CA LEU A 551 38.63 -1.05 12.69
C LEU A 551 39.99 -0.40 12.37
N LEU A 552 40.59 -0.75 11.23
CA LEU A 552 41.80 -0.05 10.77
C LEU A 552 41.52 1.41 10.37
N TYR A 553 40.30 1.71 9.95
CA TYR A 553 39.88 3.08 9.63
C TYR A 553 39.46 3.90 10.86
N THR A 554 38.93 3.26 11.89
CA THR A 554 38.51 3.93 13.13
C THR A 554 39.67 4.19 14.09
N SER A 555 40.77 3.43 14.02
CA SER A 555 41.94 3.69 14.83
C SER A 555 42.75 4.90 14.34
N ASP A 556 42.69 5.23 13.04
CA ASP A 556 43.35 6.41 12.48
C ASP A 556 42.54 7.72 12.66
N ALA A 557 41.27 7.61 13.06
CA ALA A 557 40.41 8.77 13.35
C ALA A 557 40.40 9.16 14.85
N ALA A 558 41.09 8.38 15.72
CA ALA A 558 41.17 8.61 17.16
C ALA A 558 42.52 9.20 17.61
N ASP A 559 43.49 9.36 16.70
CA ASP A 559 44.76 10.10 16.87
C ASP A 559 44.64 11.45 16.13
#